data_48a6ef61d997c904a43fde6dcd8afa13
#
_entry.id   48a6ef61d997c904a43fde6dcd8afa13
#
_cell.length_a   1.000
_cell.length_b   1.000
_cell.length_c   1.000
_cell.angle_alpha   90.00
_cell.angle_beta   90.00
_cell.angle_gamma   90.00
#
_symmetry.space_group_name_H-M   'P 1'
#
loop_
_entity.id
_entity.type
_entity.pdbx_description
1 polymer ?
#
loop_
_entity_poly.entity_id
_entity_poly.type
_entity_poly.pdbx_seq_one_letter_code
_entity_poly.pdbx_strand_id
1 'polypeptide(L)'
;MGHALCICSRGTVTIDHKRYLFIHKLGEGDLKPTNILLGDEGQPVLMDLGSMNQACIHVEGSRQALALQDWAAQRCTISYRAPELFSVQSHCVIDERTDVWSLGCVLYAMMFGEGPYDMVFQKGDSVALAVQNQLSIPQSPRHSSALRQLLTSMMTVDPQQRPHIPLLLSQLEVLQTPARDEHTTHI
;
A
#
# COMPACT_ATOMS: atom_id res chain seq x y z
N MET A 1 -28.94 -9.21 -6.78
CA MET A 1 -28.74 -7.77 -6.52
C MET A 1 -28.27 -7.62 -5.07
N GLY A 2 -26.97 -7.60 -4.87
CA GLY A 2 -26.34 -7.42 -3.56
C GLY A 2 -25.62 -6.08 -3.56
N HIS A 3 -26.21 -5.08 -2.91
CA HIS A 3 -25.54 -3.81 -2.67
C HIS A 3 -24.47 -4.02 -1.60
N ALA A 4 -23.21 -4.03 -1.98
CA ALA A 4 -22.11 -3.88 -1.03
C ALA A 4 -22.12 -2.43 -0.55
N LEU A 5 -22.65 -2.20 0.65
CA LEU A 5 -22.49 -0.95 1.37
C LEU A 5 -21.05 -0.83 1.82
N CYS A 6 -20.25 -0.09 1.08
CA CYS A 6 -18.94 0.36 1.53
C CYS A 6 -19.15 1.42 2.62
N ILE A 7 -19.04 1.04 3.89
CA ILE A 7 -19.04 2.01 5.00
C ILE A 7 -17.64 2.59 5.09
N CYS A 8 -17.45 3.73 4.40
CA CYS A 8 -16.24 4.52 4.50
C CYS A 8 -16.25 5.35 5.78
N SER A 9 -15.41 5.02 6.76
CA SER A 9 -15.01 6.01 7.73
C SER A 9 -13.99 6.93 7.05
N ARG A 10 -14.36 8.20 6.87
CA ARG A 10 -13.60 9.19 6.10
C ARG A 10 -12.40 9.68 6.90
N GLY A 11 -11.19 9.23 6.51
CA GLY A 11 -9.97 9.92 6.88
C GLY A 11 -9.37 10.57 5.63
N THR A 12 -9.22 11.86 5.60
CA THR A 12 -8.45 12.58 4.57
C THR A 12 -7.10 12.97 5.12
N VAL A 13 -6.04 12.68 4.36
CA VAL A 13 -4.66 13.05 4.67
C VAL A 13 -4.20 14.08 3.67
N THR A 14 -3.57 15.17 4.12
CA THR A 14 -2.96 16.18 3.25
C THR A 14 -1.44 16.09 3.36
N ILE A 15 -0.77 15.77 2.24
CA ILE A 15 0.68 15.78 2.13
C ILE A 15 1.04 16.78 1.02
N ASP A 16 1.96 17.71 1.29
CA ASP A 16 2.43 18.73 0.34
C ASP A 16 1.28 19.50 -0.34
N HIS A 17 0.30 19.96 0.46
CA HIS A 17 -0.93 20.65 0.02
C HIS A 17 -1.90 19.82 -0.84
N LYS A 18 -1.71 18.49 -0.95
CA LYS A 18 -2.63 17.57 -1.64
C LYS A 18 -3.36 16.69 -0.64
N ARG A 19 -4.67 16.55 -0.81
CA ARG A 19 -5.50 15.68 0.01
C ARG A 19 -5.48 14.25 -0.52
N TYR A 20 -5.29 13.29 0.38
CA TYR A 20 -5.38 11.85 0.12
C TYR A 20 -6.49 11.27 0.97
N LEU A 21 -7.29 10.36 0.40
CA LEU A 21 -8.35 9.66 1.10
C LEU A 21 -7.83 8.26 1.50
N PHE A 22 -7.84 7.97 2.80
CA PHE A 22 -7.66 6.59 3.27
C PHE A 22 -9.01 5.89 3.34
N ILE A 23 -9.13 4.77 2.64
CA ILE A 23 -10.30 3.94 2.67
C ILE A 23 -10.07 2.85 3.70
N HIS A 24 -10.88 2.86 4.75
CA HIS A 24 -10.85 1.86 5.79
C HIS A 24 -11.36 0.52 5.23
N LYS A 25 -10.55 -0.54 5.31
CA LYS A 25 -10.91 -1.90 4.91
C LYS A 25 -11.28 -2.04 3.42
N LEU A 26 -10.28 -1.94 2.56
CA LEU A 26 -10.37 -2.61 1.26
C LEU A 26 -10.00 -4.07 1.51
N GLY A 27 -10.85 -4.98 1.09
CA GLY A 27 -10.41 -6.33 0.84
C GLY A 27 -9.38 -6.30 -0.28
N GLU A 28 -8.49 -7.29 -0.36
CA GLU A 28 -7.42 -7.39 -1.33
C GLU A 28 -7.88 -6.97 -2.74
N GLY A 29 -7.65 -5.71 -3.09
CA GLY A 29 -7.93 -5.13 -4.39
C GLY A 29 -6.65 -4.95 -5.19
N ASP A 30 -6.75 -4.76 -6.52
CA ASP A 30 -5.61 -4.43 -7.38
C ASP A 30 -5.27 -2.93 -7.22
N LEU A 31 -4.64 -2.59 -6.08
CA LEU A 31 -4.21 -1.24 -5.77
C LEU A 31 -2.98 -0.87 -6.61
N LYS A 32 -3.21 -0.05 -7.62
CA LYS A 32 -2.19 0.50 -8.51
C LYS A 32 -2.58 1.91 -8.96
N PRO A 33 -1.65 2.74 -9.45
CA PRO A 33 -1.95 4.12 -9.85
C PRO A 33 -3.07 4.24 -10.88
N THR A 34 -3.15 3.30 -11.83
CA THR A 34 -4.17 3.32 -12.89
C THR A 34 -5.59 3.03 -12.41
N ASN A 35 -5.73 2.47 -11.20
CA ASN A 35 -7.02 2.20 -10.56
C ASN A 35 -7.41 3.29 -9.54
N ILE A 36 -6.64 4.37 -9.46
CA ILE A 36 -6.92 5.51 -8.59
C ILE A 36 -7.15 6.74 -9.48
N LEU A 37 -8.40 7.17 -9.57
CA LEU A 37 -8.75 8.41 -10.26
C LEU A 37 -8.73 9.58 -9.28
N LEU A 38 -8.54 10.77 -9.84
CA LEU A 38 -8.76 12.02 -9.10
C LEU A 38 -10.14 12.56 -9.52
N GLY A 39 -11.02 12.76 -8.55
CA GLY A 39 -12.29 13.44 -8.76
C GLY A 39 -12.08 14.95 -8.98
N ASP A 40 -13.18 15.65 -9.28
CA ASP A 40 -13.16 17.08 -9.67
C ASP A 40 -12.55 17.99 -8.58
N GLU A 41 -12.66 17.60 -7.31
CA GLU A 41 -12.07 18.31 -6.17
C GLU A 41 -10.67 17.75 -5.78
N GLY A 42 -10.09 16.88 -6.62
CA GLY A 42 -8.79 16.26 -6.38
C GLY A 42 -8.83 15.12 -5.35
N GLN A 43 -10.03 14.66 -4.92
CA GLN A 43 -10.16 13.49 -4.05
C GLN A 43 -9.87 12.21 -4.83
N PRO A 44 -9.09 11.27 -4.25
CA PRO A 44 -8.84 9.97 -4.88
C PRO A 44 -10.10 9.12 -4.87
N VAL A 45 -10.39 8.49 -6.00
CA VAL A 45 -11.48 7.53 -6.19
C VAL A 45 -10.89 6.22 -6.66
N LEU A 46 -11.05 5.16 -5.87
CA LEU A 46 -10.59 3.83 -6.26
C LEU A 46 -11.59 3.20 -7.22
N MET A 47 -11.06 2.71 -8.33
CA MET A 47 -11.81 1.97 -9.36
C MET A 47 -11.40 0.49 -9.38
N ASP A 48 -12.16 -0.29 -10.17
CA ASP A 48 -11.92 -1.72 -10.41
C ASP A 48 -11.87 -2.54 -9.13
N LEU A 49 -13.04 -2.63 -8.48
CA LEU A 49 -13.23 -3.42 -7.26
C LEU A 49 -13.47 -4.92 -7.55
N GLY A 50 -13.27 -5.37 -8.80
CA GLY A 50 -13.49 -6.75 -9.24
C GLY A 50 -12.51 -7.77 -8.66
N SER A 51 -11.40 -7.31 -8.11
CA SER A 51 -10.38 -8.11 -7.43
C SER A 51 -10.50 -8.09 -5.89
N MET A 52 -11.59 -7.55 -5.34
CA MET A 52 -11.80 -7.52 -3.88
C MET A 52 -12.00 -8.93 -3.31
N ASN A 53 -11.39 -9.19 -2.17
CA ASN A 53 -11.54 -10.40 -1.39
C ASN A 53 -11.83 -10.08 0.08
N GLN A 54 -11.87 -11.08 0.95
CA GLN A 54 -12.03 -10.87 2.40
C GLN A 54 -10.82 -10.13 2.97
N ALA A 55 -11.06 -9.17 3.85
CA ALA A 55 -10.00 -8.37 4.48
C ALA A 55 -9.10 -9.16 5.46
N CYS A 56 -9.48 -10.38 5.81
CA CYS A 56 -8.70 -11.28 6.66
C CYS A 56 -9.02 -12.72 6.25
N ILE A 57 -8.00 -13.46 5.80
CA ILE A 57 -8.10 -14.84 5.36
C ILE A 57 -7.22 -15.69 6.25
N HIS A 58 -7.84 -16.66 6.96
CA HIS A 58 -7.12 -17.69 7.70
C HIS A 58 -6.84 -18.86 6.75
N VAL A 59 -5.57 -19.11 6.48
CA VAL A 59 -5.11 -20.23 5.65
C VAL A 59 -4.78 -21.40 6.56
N GLU A 60 -5.54 -22.50 6.45
CA GLU A 60 -5.44 -23.66 7.33
C GLU A 60 -4.87 -24.91 6.64
N GLY A 61 -4.34 -24.77 5.43
CA GLY A 61 -3.75 -25.89 4.71
C GLY A 61 -3.22 -25.53 3.34
N SER A 62 -2.40 -26.41 2.78
CA SER A 62 -1.72 -26.20 1.49
C SER A 62 -2.68 -26.03 0.31
N ARG A 63 -3.83 -26.70 0.32
CA ARG A 63 -4.85 -26.52 -0.74
C ARG A 63 -5.40 -25.10 -0.76
N GLN A 64 -5.70 -24.55 0.41
CA GLN A 64 -6.20 -23.19 0.55
C GLN A 64 -5.11 -22.17 0.20
N ALA A 65 -3.86 -22.43 0.61
CA ALA A 65 -2.71 -21.59 0.28
C ALA A 65 -2.51 -21.50 -1.25
N LEU A 66 -2.53 -22.62 -1.95
CA LEU A 66 -2.40 -22.66 -3.42
C LEU A 66 -3.58 -21.95 -4.11
N ALA A 67 -4.81 -22.19 -3.65
CA ALA A 67 -5.97 -21.53 -4.21
C ALA A 67 -5.91 -20.00 -4.07
N LEU A 68 -5.43 -19.50 -2.92
CA LEU A 68 -5.25 -18.06 -2.69
C LEU A 68 -4.10 -17.49 -3.55
N GLN A 69 -3.00 -18.23 -3.68
CA GLN A 69 -1.88 -17.85 -4.55
C GLN A 69 -2.30 -17.77 -6.02
N ASP A 70 -3.08 -18.75 -6.52
CA ASP A 70 -3.61 -18.76 -7.87
C ASP A 70 -4.60 -17.61 -8.10
N TRP A 71 -5.46 -17.35 -7.12
CA TRP A 71 -6.37 -16.21 -7.16
C TRP A 71 -5.61 -14.89 -7.28
N ALA A 72 -4.58 -14.69 -6.44
CA ALA A 72 -3.74 -13.49 -6.48
C ALA A 72 -2.97 -13.37 -7.81
N ALA A 73 -2.51 -14.50 -8.37
CA ALA A 73 -1.83 -14.54 -9.65
C ALA A 73 -2.70 -14.06 -10.81
N GLN A 74 -4.00 -14.30 -10.73
CA GLN A 74 -4.95 -13.95 -11.79
C GLN A 74 -5.51 -12.54 -11.63
N ARG A 75 -5.52 -11.96 -10.41
CA ARG A 75 -6.28 -10.75 -10.11
C ARG A 75 -5.45 -9.57 -9.64
N CYS A 76 -4.26 -9.81 -9.10
CA CYS A 76 -3.38 -8.75 -8.63
C CYS A 76 -2.29 -8.46 -9.65
N THR A 77 -2.10 -7.19 -10.00
CA THR A 77 -1.00 -6.76 -10.89
C THR A 77 0.34 -7.13 -10.26
N ILE A 78 1.15 -7.88 -11.00
CA ILE A 78 2.36 -8.52 -10.48
C ILE A 78 3.35 -7.55 -9.82
N SER A 79 3.56 -6.34 -10.39
CA SER A 79 4.51 -5.34 -9.87
C SER A 79 4.02 -4.60 -8.62
N TYR A 80 2.74 -4.80 -8.22
CA TYR A 80 2.12 -4.22 -7.02
C TYR A 80 1.74 -5.27 -5.98
N ARG A 81 1.89 -6.57 -6.32
CA ARG A 81 1.53 -7.69 -5.45
C ARG A 81 2.49 -7.84 -4.30
N ALA A 82 1.94 -8.03 -3.08
CA ALA A 82 2.72 -8.22 -1.87
C ALA A 82 3.50 -9.54 -1.87
N PRO A 83 4.70 -9.60 -1.22
CA PRO A 83 5.57 -10.78 -1.21
C PRO A 83 4.89 -12.06 -0.76
N GLU A 84 4.06 -11.99 0.27
CA GLU A 84 3.33 -13.12 0.84
C GLU A 84 2.33 -13.78 -0.12
N LEU A 85 1.90 -13.06 -1.17
CA LEU A 85 0.98 -13.59 -2.18
C LEU A 85 1.69 -14.33 -3.33
N PHE A 86 3.01 -14.27 -3.41
CA PHE A 86 3.79 -15.07 -4.36
C PHE A 86 4.06 -16.49 -3.85
N SER A 87 4.06 -16.67 -2.52
CA SER A 87 4.26 -17.97 -1.87
C SER A 87 3.49 -18.00 -0.55
N VAL A 88 2.21 -18.33 -0.65
CA VAL A 88 1.31 -18.35 0.51
C VAL A 88 1.65 -19.53 1.41
N GLN A 89 1.89 -19.26 2.69
CA GLN A 89 2.17 -20.29 3.69
C GLN A 89 0.93 -21.13 3.98
N SER A 90 1.11 -22.43 4.23
CA SER A 90 0.00 -23.37 4.48
C SER A 90 -0.74 -23.12 5.81
N HIS A 91 -0.16 -22.33 6.71
CA HIS A 91 -0.77 -21.89 7.96
C HIS A 91 -0.34 -20.46 8.21
N CYS A 92 -1.18 -19.52 7.83
CA CYS A 92 -0.92 -18.08 8.01
C CYS A 92 -2.23 -17.29 8.04
N VAL A 93 -2.11 -16.03 8.36
CA VAL A 93 -3.19 -15.04 8.22
C VAL A 93 -2.73 -14.02 7.18
N ILE A 94 -3.54 -13.84 6.15
CA ILE A 94 -3.40 -12.78 5.16
C ILE A 94 -4.42 -11.71 5.52
N ASP A 95 -3.98 -10.48 5.71
CA ASP A 95 -4.83 -9.36 6.15
C ASP A 95 -4.58 -8.08 5.35
N GLU A 96 -5.13 -6.95 5.78
CA GLU A 96 -5.05 -5.65 5.10
C GLU A 96 -3.61 -5.14 4.92
N ARG A 97 -2.60 -5.73 5.55
CA ARG A 97 -1.20 -5.35 5.36
C ARG A 97 -0.68 -5.71 3.96
N THR A 98 -1.36 -6.60 3.25
CA THR A 98 -1.17 -6.82 1.81
C THR A 98 -1.46 -5.55 1.01
N ASP A 99 -2.57 -4.87 1.34
CA ASP A 99 -2.93 -3.60 0.70
C ASP A 99 -1.98 -2.47 1.09
N VAL A 100 -1.43 -2.52 2.32
CA VAL A 100 -0.38 -1.58 2.76
C VAL A 100 0.85 -1.66 1.87
N TRP A 101 1.28 -2.87 1.46
CA TRP A 101 2.35 -3.03 0.48
C TRP A 101 2.01 -2.40 -0.87
N SER A 102 0.84 -2.71 -1.40
CA SER A 102 0.39 -2.15 -2.70
C SER A 102 0.28 -0.63 -2.66
N LEU A 103 -0.23 -0.06 -1.55
CA LEU A 103 -0.23 1.39 -1.30
C LEU A 103 1.20 1.95 -1.19
N GLY A 104 2.14 1.21 -0.61
CA GLY A 104 3.55 1.57 -0.61
C GLY A 104 4.12 1.67 -2.03
N CYS A 105 3.79 0.71 -2.91
CA CYS A 105 4.16 0.78 -4.33
C CYS A 105 3.55 2.01 -5.02
N VAL A 106 2.29 2.35 -4.71
CA VAL A 106 1.63 3.57 -5.23
C VAL A 106 2.33 4.83 -4.72
N LEU A 107 2.64 4.91 -3.42
CA LEU A 107 3.36 6.02 -2.83
C LEU A 107 4.75 6.19 -3.47
N TYR A 108 5.46 5.07 -3.69
CA TYR A 108 6.74 5.08 -4.40
C TYR A 108 6.58 5.66 -5.81
N ALA A 109 5.57 5.20 -6.57
CA ALA A 109 5.29 5.72 -7.91
C ALA A 109 4.96 7.23 -7.90
N MET A 110 4.24 7.72 -6.90
CA MET A 110 3.96 9.15 -6.73
C MET A 110 5.24 9.97 -6.42
N MET A 111 6.18 9.39 -5.69
CA MET A 111 7.43 10.06 -5.31
C MET A 111 8.45 10.07 -6.47
N PHE A 112 8.54 8.97 -7.23
CA PHE A 112 9.64 8.75 -8.18
C PHE A 112 9.20 8.63 -9.64
N GLY A 113 7.89 8.62 -9.92
CA GLY A 113 7.32 8.64 -11.27
C GLY A 113 6.99 7.27 -11.84
N GLU A 114 7.49 6.18 -11.25
CA GLU A 114 7.19 4.79 -11.63
C GLU A 114 7.17 3.88 -10.40
N GLY A 115 6.49 2.74 -10.49
CA GLY A 115 6.44 1.76 -9.39
C GLY A 115 7.79 1.08 -9.15
N PRO A 116 8.06 0.61 -7.92
CA PRO A 116 9.38 0.09 -7.54
C PRO A 116 9.80 -1.17 -8.31
N TYR A 117 8.83 -1.89 -8.87
CA TYR A 117 9.06 -3.16 -9.58
C TYR A 117 8.62 -3.11 -11.06
N ASP A 118 8.17 -1.94 -11.57
CA ASP A 118 7.71 -1.82 -12.95
C ASP A 118 8.84 -2.09 -13.96
N MET A 119 10.05 -1.59 -13.69
CA MET A 119 11.22 -1.86 -14.53
C MET A 119 11.68 -3.32 -14.46
N VAL A 120 11.54 -3.99 -13.31
CA VAL A 120 11.84 -5.43 -13.15
C VAL A 120 10.92 -6.23 -14.07
N PHE A 121 9.63 -5.93 -14.04
CA PHE A 121 8.62 -6.57 -14.88
C PHE A 121 8.87 -6.30 -16.38
N GLN A 122 9.14 -5.05 -16.77
CA GLN A 122 9.38 -4.65 -18.17
C GLN A 122 10.60 -5.33 -18.77
N LYS A 123 11.64 -5.59 -17.97
CA LYS A 123 12.84 -6.33 -18.40
C LYS A 123 12.63 -7.84 -18.50
N GLY A 124 11.49 -8.35 -18.04
CA GLY A 124 11.21 -9.78 -17.97
C GLY A 124 11.89 -10.49 -16.80
N ASP A 125 12.44 -9.73 -15.85
CA ASP A 125 13.03 -10.27 -14.63
C ASP A 125 11.96 -10.72 -13.64
N SER A 126 12.33 -11.59 -12.69
CA SER A 126 11.39 -12.14 -11.72
C SER A 126 11.01 -11.13 -10.64
N VAL A 127 9.81 -10.57 -10.73
CA VAL A 127 9.24 -9.73 -9.66
C VAL A 127 9.11 -10.52 -8.37
N ALA A 128 8.74 -11.81 -8.43
CA ALA A 128 8.63 -12.68 -7.25
C ALA A 128 9.94 -12.80 -6.45
N LEU A 129 11.09 -12.75 -7.12
CA LEU A 129 12.40 -12.73 -6.47
C LEU A 129 12.77 -11.32 -6.01
N ALA A 130 12.44 -10.30 -6.78
CA ALA A 130 12.77 -8.92 -6.43
C ALA A 130 12.09 -8.45 -5.14
N VAL A 131 10.80 -8.80 -4.95
CA VAL A 131 10.03 -8.40 -3.76
C VAL A 131 10.48 -9.09 -2.46
N GLN A 132 11.28 -10.14 -2.53
CA GLN A 132 11.83 -10.81 -1.33
C GLN A 132 13.00 -10.04 -0.71
N ASN A 133 13.50 -9.02 -1.39
CA ASN A 133 14.59 -8.19 -0.88
C ASN A 133 14.04 -6.85 -0.41
N GLN A 134 14.63 -6.35 0.69
CA GLN A 134 14.27 -5.02 1.19
C GLN A 134 14.54 -3.96 0.10
N LEU A 135 13.51 -3.18 -0.22
CA LEU A 135 13.60 -2.12 -1.21
C LEU A 135 14.51 -0.98 -0.70
N SER A 136 15.48 -0.59 -1.52
CA SER A 136 16.28 0.60 -1.26
C SER A 136 15.55 1.84 -1.77
N ILE A 137 15.14 2.73 -0.86
CA ILE A 137 14.46 3.97 -1.22
C ILE A 137 15.49 5.03 -1.61
N PRO A 138 15.42 5.59 -2.83
CA PRO A 138 16.36 6.60 -3.28
C PRO A 138 16.38 7.85 -2.37
N GLN A 139 17.57 8.37 -2.13
CA GLN A 139 17.70 9.67 -1.45
C GLN A 139 17.26 10.78 -2.41
N SER A 140 16.38 11.65 -1.94
CA SER A 140 15.89 12.78 -2.72
C SER A 140 15.64 13.98 -1.80
N PRO A 141 16.14 15.17 -2.13
CA PRO A 141 15.86 16.38 -1.37
C PRO A 141 14.39 16.83 -1.48
N ARG A 142 13.65 16.27 -2.45
CA ARG A 142 12.22 16.59 -2.65
C ARG A 142 11.30 15.93 -1.63
N HIS A 143 11.80 14.92 -0.90
CA HIS A 143 10.99 14.13 0.02
C HIS A 143 11.64 14.09 1.39
N SER A 144 10.86 14.40 2.44
CA SER A 144 11.34 14.39 3.80
C SER A 144 11.85 13.00 4.23
N SER A 145 12.75 12.96 5.20
CA SER A 145 13.21 11.69 5.78
C SER A 145 12.06 10.91 6.41
N ALA A 146 11.11 11.59 7.03
CA ALA A 146 9.94 10.97 7.65
C ALA A 146 9.01 10.32 6.61
N LEU A 147 8.80 10.95 5.44
CA LEU A 147 8.02 10.34 4.35
C LEU A 147 8.73 9.10 3.78
N ARG A 148 10.06 9.14 3.64
CA ARG A 148 10.83 7.97 3.19
C ARG A 148 10.80 6.83 4.22
N GLN A 149 10.84 7.14 5.52
CA GLN A 149 10.70 6.15 6.60
C GLN A 149 9.31 5.49 6.58
N LEU A 150 8.25 6.29 6.37
CA LEU A 150 6.90 5.77 6.20
C LEU A 150 6.84 4.79 5.02
N LEU A 151 7.34 5.19 3.85
CA LEU A 151 7.42 4.32 2.68
C LEU A 151 8.20 3.03 2.97
N THR A 152 9.36 3.13 3.64
CA THR A 152 10.15 1.96 4.03
C THR A 152 9.36 1.00 4.91
N SER A 153 8.57 1.50 5.86
CA SER A 153 7.74 0.66 6.72
C SER A 153 6.62 -0.04 5.96
N MET A 154 5.98 0.66 5.01
CA MET A 154 4.95 0.07 4.14
C MET A 154 5.52 -1.02 3.22
N MET A 155 6.78 -0.87 2.79
CA MET A 155 7.50 -1.80 1.91
C MET A 155 8.31 -2.86 2.67
N THR A 156 7.98 -3.12 3.93
CA THR A 156 8.59 -4.20 4.71
C THR A 156 8.15 -5.55 4.17
N VAL A 157 9.12 -6.42 3.84
CA VAL A 157 8.88 -7.71 3.19
C VAL A 157 8.05 -8.64 4.06
N ASP A 158 8.42 -8.77 5.35
CA ASP A 158 7.66 -9.57 6.32
C ASP A 158 6.34 -8.87 6.67
N PRO A 159 5.17 -9.44 6.32
CA PRO A 159 3.87 -8.85 6.63
C PRO A 159 3.63 -8.68 8.14
N GLN A 160 4.27 -9.49 8.99
CA GLN A 160 4.12 -9.37 10.44
C GLN A 160 4.83 -8.13 11.01
N GLN A 161 5.83 -7.61 10.31
CA GLN A 161 6.56 -6.38 10.66
C GLN A 161 5.99 -5.15 9.94
N ARG A 162 5.13 -5.35 8.95
CA ARG A 162 4.49 -4.26 8.21
C ARG A 162 3.39 -3.64 9.08
N PRO A 163 3.29 -2.29 9.12
CA PRO A 163 2.31 -1.61 9.97
C PRO A 163 0.87 -1.88 9.52
N HIS A 164 -0.03 -1.95 10.46
CA HIS A 164 -1.47 -1.91 10.22
C HIS A 164 -1.94 -0.50 9.83
N ILE A 165 -3.07 -0.39 9.12
CA ILE A 165 -3.63 0.90 8.65
C ILE A 165 -3.79 1.94 9.77
N PRO A 166 -4.30 1.62 10.98
CA PRO A 166 -4.41 2.63 12.04
C PRO A 166 -3.07 3.25 12.45
N LEU A 167 -1.99 2.46 12.46
CA LEU A 167 -0.65 2.98 12.76
C LEU A 167 -0.15 3.90 11.64
N LEU A 168 -0.39 3.53 10.38
CA LEU A 168 -0.04 4.40 9.24
C LEU A 168 -0.78 5.73 9.29
N LEU A 169 -2.06 5.72 9.63
CA LEU A 169 -2.86 6.94 9.77
C LEU A 169 -2.27 7.87 10.83
N SER A 170 -1.92 7.33 12.00
CA SER A 170 -1.30 8.14 13.07
C SER A 170 0.07 8.72 12.66
N GLN A 171 0.88 7.95 11.92
CA GLN A 171 2.17 8.44 11.39
C GLN A 171 1.97 9.56 10.35
N LEU A 172 0.95 9.45 9.51
CA LEU A 172 0.61 10.48 8.52
C LEU A 172 0.09 11.76 9.17
N GLU A 173 -0.70 11.67 10.24
CA GLU A 173 -1.15 12.84 11.01
C GLU A 173 0.05 13.63 11.57
N VAL A 174 1.07 12.94 12.06
CA VAL A 174 2.32 13.57 12.54
C VAL A 174 3.04 14.29 11.38
N LEU A 175 3.07 13.68 10.18
CA LEU A 175 3.70 14.30 9.00
C LEU A 175 2.97 15.54 8.49
N GLN A 176 1.68 15.70 8.81
CA GLN A 176 0.87 16.86 8.40
C GLN A 176 0.98 18.05 9.37
N THR A 177 1.39 17.79 10.61
CA THR A 177 1.53 18.85 11.61
C THR A 177 2.77 19.66 11.24
N PRO A 178 2.64 20.97 10.86
CA PRO A 178 3.82 21.78 10.62
C PRO A 178 4.66 21.81 11.90
N ALA A 179 5.98 21.64 11.75
CA ALA A 179 6.92 21.82 12.85
C ALA A 179 6.60 23.17 13.51
N ARG A 180 6.21 23.17 14.78
CA ARG A 180 6.11 24.42 15.55
C ARG A 180 7.50 25.03 15.54
N ASP A 181 7.65 26.18 14.94
CA ASP A 181 8.85 27.01 15.05
C ASP A 181 9.09 27.32 16.53
N GLU A 182 9.96 26.55 17.18
CA GLU A 182 10.53 26.87 18.49
C GLU A 182 11.60 27.95 18.31
N HIS A 183 11.20 29.10 17.82
CA HIS A 183 12.00 30.34 17.88
C HIS A 183 11.12 31.48 18.32
N THR A 184 10.73 31.48 19.61
CA THR A 184 10.44 32.71 20.33
C THR A 184 11.53 32.89 21.36
N THR A 185 12.63 33.44 20.91
CA THR A 185 13.66 34.01 21.82
C THR A 185 13.06 35.24 22.47
N HIS A 186 12.77 35.15 23.75
CA HIS A 186 12.50 36.32 24.57
C HIS A 186 13.79 37.13 24.67
N ILE A 187 13.75 38.34 24.16
CA ILE A 187 14.64 39.44 24.54
C ILE A 187 14.00 40.16 25.74
#